data_222e1a7ec92fb6231714f17f2aed255a
#
_entry.id   222e1a7ec92fb6231714f17f2aed255a
#
_cell.length_a   1.000
_cell.length_b   1.000
_cell.length_c   1.000
_cell.angle_alpha   90.00
_cell.angle_beta   90.00
_cell.angle_gamma   90.00
#
_symmetry.space_group_name_H-M   'P 1'
#
loop_
_entity.id
_entity.type
_entity.pdbx_description
1 polymer ?
#
loop_
_entity_poly.entity_id
_entity_poly.type
_entity_poly.pdbx_seq_one_letter_code
_entity_poly.pdbx_strand_id
1 'polypeptide(L)'
;MHEPVRIEKLMSLTLREFQYTIAPLTGGALGAERTEAEIRVGSGSVVVAYDPRPSVRLGGLIDMPRAIVSLTFHGLSQTERDAFTKRFDFTFQRGGG
;
A
#
# COMPACT_ATOMS: atom_id res chain seq x y z
N MET A 1 -12.36 -11.78 18.81
CA MET A 1 -12.52 -10.64 17.88
C MET A 1 -11.24 -9.83 17.89
N HIS A 2 -10.67 -9.60 16.74
CA HIS A 2 -9.45 -8.81 16.62
C HIS A 2 -9.80 -7.35 16.31
N GLU A 3 -9.25 -6.44 17.09
CA GLU A 3 -9.36 -5.03 16.74
C GLU A 3 -8.55 -4.76 15.47
N PRO A 4 -8.99 -3.80 14.65
CA PRO A 4 -8.20 -3.42 13.47
C PRO A 4 -6.80 -2.97 13.86
N VAL A 5 -5.82 -3.43 13.08
CA VAL A 5 -4.43 -3.03 13.26
C VAL A 5 -4.02 -2.24 12.03
N ARG A 6 -3.47 -1.06 12.24
CA ARG A 6 -3.05 -0.19 11.14
C ARG A 6 -1.56 0.05 11.20
N ILE A 7 -0.90 -0.11 10.07
CA ILE A 7 0.50 0.29 9.93
C ILE A 7 0.60 1.28 8.77
N GLU A 8 1.59 2.16 8.85
CA GLU A 8 1.81 3.18 7.83
C GLU A 8 3.23 3.09 7.31
N LYS A 9 3.38 3.27 6.01
CA LYS A 9 4.69 3.25 5.34
C LYS A 9 4.85 4.52 4.53
N LEU A 10 5.93 5.26 4.79
CA LEU A 10 6.26 6.43 3.99
C LEU A 10 7.01 5.95 2.75
N MET A 11 6.47 6.25 1.58
CA MET A 11 6.98 5.72 0.33
C MET A 11 7.13 6.82 -0.72
N SER A 12 8.07 6.62 -1.64
CA SER A 12 8.29 7.53 -2.76
C SER A 12 7.62 6.94 -4.00
N LEU A 13 6.35 7.29 -4.20
CA LEU A 13 5.63 6.83 -5.39
C LEU A 13 4.43 7.74 -5.64
N THR A 14 4.03 7.78 -6.92
CA THR A 14 2.82 8.49 -7.33
C THR A 14 1.60 7.59 -7.15
N LEU A 15 0.41 8.19 -7.21
CA LEU A 15 -0.84 7.42 -7.18
C LEU A 15 -0.87 6.38 -8.30
N ARG A 16 -0.43 6.76 -9.49
CA ARG A 16 -0.43 5.85 -10.63
C ARG A 16 0.48 4.66 -10.41
N GLU A 17 1.67 4.90 -9.85
CA GLU A 17 2.60 3.82 -9.50
C GLU A 17 2.00 2.91 -8.44
N PHE A 18 1.32 3.51 -7.44
CA PHE A 18 0.63 2.73 -6.42
C PHE A 18 -0.43 1.80 -7.04
N GLN A 19 -1.29 2.37 -7.89
CA GLN A 19 -2.37 1.60 -8.52
C GLN A 19 -1.82 0.45 -9.37
N TYR A 20 -0.79 0.71 -10.13
CA TYR A 20 -0.15 -0.29 -10.97
C TYR A 20 0.49 -1.39 -10.13
N THR A 21 1.20 -1.00 -9.09
CA THR A 21 1.96 -1.96 -8.28
C THR A 21 1.07 -2.81 -7.39
N ILE A 22 -0.05 -2.26 -6.88
CA ILE A 22 -0.97 -3.00 -6.02
C ILE A 22 -1.84 -4.00 -6.81
N ALA A 23 -1.96 -3.82 -8.12
CA ALA A 23 -2.86 -4.63 -8.94
C ALA A 23 -2.70 -6.14 -8.76
N PRO A 24 -1.48 -6.71 -8.70
CA PRO A 24 -1.33 -8.15 -8.49
C PRO A 24 -1.92 -8.65 -7.16
N LEU A 25 -2.00 -7.78 -6.15
CA LEU A 25 -2.55 -8.15 -4.85
C LEU A 25 -4.07 -8.04 -4.82
N THR A 26 -4.65 -7.25 -5.70
CA THR A 26 -6.11 -7.04 -5.75
C THR A 26 -6.81 -7.90 -6.79
N GLY A 27 -6.03 -8.60 -7.62
CA GLY A 27 -6.60 -9.40 -8.71
C GLY A 27 -6.97 -8.58 -9.95
N GLY A 28 -6.61 -7.30 -9.99
CA GLY A 28 -6.88 -6.47 -11.14
C GLY A 28 -6.52 -5.02 -10.90
N ALA A 29 -6.46 -4.25 -11.98
CA ALA A 29 -6.10 -2.84 -11.89
C ALA A 29 -7.21 -2.03 -11.20
N LEU A 30 -6.80 -1.05 -10.40
CA LEU A 30 -7.72 -0.11 -9.80
C LEU A 30 -8.14 0.94 -10.83
N GLY A 31 -9.36 1.46 -10.67
CA GLY A 31 -9.80 2.60 -11.47
C GLY A 31 -8.92 3.81 -11.22
N ALA A 32 -8.87 4.72 -12.21
CA ALA A 32 -7.90 5.83 -12.24
C ALA A 32 -7.97 6.76 -11.02
N GLU A 33 -9.12 6.83 -10.34
CA GLU A 33 -9.29 7.72 -9.21
C GLU A 33 -9.30 6.98 -7.86
N ARG A 34 -9.07 5.66 -7.88
CA ARG A 34 -9.13 4.87 -6.65
C ARG A 34 -7.85 5.06 -5.86
N THR A 35 -8.01 5.45 -4.60
CA THR A 35 -6.88 5.65 -3.69
C THR A 35 -6.78 4.53 -2.65
N GLU A 36 -7.71 3.58 -2.66
CA GLU A 36 -7.65 2.47 -1.73
C GLU A 36 -8.23 1.20 -2.35
N ALA A 37 -7.83 0.07 -1.79
CA ALA A 37 -8.29 -1.24 -2.23
C ALA A 37 -8.48 -2.13 -1.02
N GLU A 38 -9.53 -2.95 -1.04
CA GLU A 38 -9.73 -3.99 -0.04
C GLU A 38 -9.29 -5.33 -0.62
N ILE A 39 -8.48 -6.06 0.13
CA ILE A 39 -7.96 -7.36 -0.28
C ILE A 39 -8.41 -8.39 0.74
N ARG A 40 -9.10 -9.42 0.26
CA ARG A 40 -9.53 -10.51 1.14
C ARG A 40 -8.35 -11.42 1.44
N VAL A 41 -8.17 -11.73 2.73
CA VAL A 41 -7.10 -12.62 3.19
C VAL A 41 -7.71 -13.58 4.21
N GLY A 42 -7.79 -14.87 3.88
CA GLY A 42 -8.42 -15.83 4.78
C GLY A 42 -9.84 -15.41 5.13
N SER A 43 -10.12 -15.32 6.42
CA SER A 43 -11.45 -14.89 6.92
C SER A 43 -11.52 -13.39 7.17
N GLY A 44 -10.45 -12.66 6.94
CA GLY A 44 -10.39 -11.22 7.18
C GLY A 44 -10.09 -10.43 5.92
N SER A 45 -9.60 -9.22 6.11
CA SER A 45 -9.29 -8.36 4.98
C SER A 45 -8.20 -7.35 5.34
N VAL A 46 -7.61 -6.76 4.30
CA VAL A 46 -6.66 -5.67 4.43
C VAL A 46 -7.14 -4.53 3.55
N VAL A 47 -7.22 -3.34 4.11
CA VAL A 47 -7.47 -2.13 3.31
C VAL A 47 -6.14 -1.43 3.12
N VAL A 48 -5.74 -1.27 1.87
CA VAL A 48 -4.50 -0.58 1.49
C VAL A 48 -4.90 0.77 0.92
N ALA A 49 -4.41 1.85 1.52
CA ALA A 49 -4.80 3.21 1.12
C ALA A 49 -3.58 4.08 0.84
N TYR A 50 -3.71 4.92 -0.18
CA TYR A 50 -2.68 5.85 -0.62
C TYR A 50 -3.08 7.25 -0.18
N ASP A 51 -2.18 7.94 0.54
CA ASP A 51 -2.38 9.30 1.00
C ASP A 51 -1.20 10.15 0.53
N PRO A 52 -1.40 11.03 -0.47
CA PRO A 52 -0.29 11.83 -1.01
C PRO A 52 0.25 12.81 0.03
N ARG A 53 1.55 13.01 0.00
CA ARG A 53 2.26 13.98 0.82
C ARG A 53 3.03 14.94 -0.08
N PRO A 54 3.41 16.12 0.44
CA PRO A 54 4.23 17.03 -0.35
C PRO A 54 5.48 16.34 -0.86
N SER A 55 5.82 16.57 -2.13
CA SER A 55 7.03 16.00 -2.71
C SER A 55 8.27 16.60 -2.06
N VAL A 56 9.36 15.85 -2.10
CA VAL A 56 10.65 16.28 -1.57
C VAL A 56 11.55 16.64 -2.74
N ARG A 57 12.14 17.84 -2.68
CA ARG A 57 13.06 18.30 -3.72
C ARG A 57 14.48 17.98 -3.30
N LEU A 58 15.18 17.21 -4.12
CA LEU A 58 16.57 16.85 -3.88
C LEU A 58 17.49 17.67 -4.77
N GLY A 59 18.40 18.42 -4.13
CA GLY A 59 19.38 19.22 -4.86
C GLY A 59 18.81 20.29 -5.78
N GLY A 60 17.53 20.64 -5.61
CA GLY A 60 16.88 21.63 -6.45
C GLY A 60 16.53 21.15 -7.84
N LEU A 61 16.88 19.91 -8.20
CA LEU A 61 16.70 19.40 -9.57
C LEU A 61 15.69 18.27 -9.68
N ILE A 62 15.49 17.52 -8.61
CA ILE A 62 14.64 16.32 -8.63
C ILE A 62 13.56 16.45 -7.60
N ASP A 63 12.30 16.32 -8.04
CA ASP A 63 11.15 16.23 -7.14
C ASP A 63 10.81 14.76 -6.96
N MET A 64 10.84 14.29 -5.71
CA MET A 64 10.44 12.93 -5.38
C MET A 64 9.02 12.92 -4.83
N PRO A 65 8.10 12.21 -5.47
CA PRO A 65 6.76 12.07 -4.92
C PRO A 65 6.83 11.33 -3.58
N ARG A 66 5.96 11.71 -2.65
CA ARG A 66 5.89 11.09 -1.33
C ARG A 66 4.44 10.77 -1.01
N ALA A 67 4.26 9.66 -0.35
CA ALA A 67 2.92 9.26 0.10
C ALA A 67 3.03 8.40 1.34
N ILE A 68 1.98 8.41 2.15
CA ILE A 68 1.82 7.43 3.20
C ILE A 68 0.88 6.36 2.66
N VAL A 69 1.36 5.12 2.63
CA VAL A 69 0.55 3.96 2.26
C VAL A 69 0.22 3.23 3.55
N SER A 70 -1.06 3.15 3.86
CA SER A 70 -1.51 2.49 5.09
C SER A 70 -2.07 1.11 4.78
N LEU A 71 -1.81 0.18 5.70
CA LEU A 71 -2.40 -1.17 5.68
C LEU A 71 -3.25 -1.28 6.94
N THR A 72 -4.55 -1.44 6.77
CA THR A 72 -5.46 -1.65 7.89
C THR A 72 -5.98 -3.07 7.83
N PHE A 73 -5.64 -3.87 8.83
CA PHE A 73 -5.96 -5.28 8.90
C PHE A 73 -7.22 -5.49 9.73
N HIS A 74 -8.17 -6.24 9.17
CA HIS A 74 -9.42 -6.59 9.86
C HIS A 74 -9.55 -8.10 9.97
N GLY A 75 -9.67 -8.59 11.21
CA GLY A 75 -9.93 -10.00 11.46
C GLY A 75 -8.79 -10.94 11.12
N LEU A 76 -7.54 -10.47 11.20
CA LEU A 76 -6.36 -11.27 10.88
C LEU A 76 -5.50 -11.47 12.11
N SER A 77 -4.90 -12.65 12.21
CA SER A 77 -3.90 -12.95 13.24
C SER A 77 -2.60 -12.22 12.95
N GLN A 78 -1.71 -12.18 13.93
CA GLN A 78 -0.38 -11.60 13.72
C GLN A 78 0.37 -12.32 12.60
N THR A 79 0.29 -13.65 12.55
CA THR A 79 0.94 -14.44 11.51
C THR A 79 0.45 -14.04 10.12
N GLU A 80 -0.87 -13.86 9.99
CA GLU A 80 -1.46 -13.45 8.71
C GLU A 80 -1.06 -12.04 8.34
N ARG A 81 -1.03 -11.12 9.32
CA ARG A 81 -0.58 -9.74 9.07
C ARG A 81 0.87 -9.70 8.62
N ASP A 82 1.74 -10.48 9.28
CA ASP A 82 3.16 -10.53 8.93
C ASP A 82 3.38 -11.09 7.54
N ALA A 83 2.64 -12.13 7.19
CA ALA A 83 2.74 -12.74 5.87
C ALA A 83 2.30 -11.76 4.77
N PHE A 84 1.19 -11.06 5.01
CA PHE A 84 0.72 -10.07 4.04
C PHE A 84 1.72 -8.92 3.89
N THR A 85 2.25 -8.43 5.01
CA THR A 85 3.21 -7.32 5.00
C THR A 85 4.46 -7.68 4.20
N LYS A 86 4.96 -8.90 4.36
CA LYS A 86 6.10 -9.38 3.56
C LYS A 86 5.77 -9.40 2.08
N ARG A 87 4.60 -9.89 1.74
CA ARG A 87 4.16 -9.95 0.34
C ARG A 87 4.02 -8.54 -0.24
N PHE A 88 3.45 -7.62 0.54
CA PHE A 88 3.31 -6.23 0.16
C PHE A 88 4.68 -5.60 -0.10
N ASP A 89 5.60 -5.74 0.85
CA ASP A 89 6.93 -5.15 0.72
C ASP A 89 7.67 -5.70 -0.50
N PHE A 90 7.58 -7.01 -0.72
CA PHE A 90 8.20 -7.65 -1.87
C PHE A 90 7.62 -7.11 -3.18
N THR A 91 6.30 -7.00 -3.26
CA THR A 91 5.61 -6.51 -4.44
C THR A 91 6.01 -5.07 -4.77
N PHE A 92 6.10 -4.21 -3.77
CA PHE A 92 6.43 -2.80 -3.98
C PHE A 92 7.92 -2.60 -4.25
N GLN A 93 8.79 -3.41 -3.70
CA GLN A 93 10.20 -3.35 -4.05
C GLN A 93 10.42 -3.71 -5.51
N ARG A 94 9.76 -4.76 -5.98
CA ARG A 94 9.90 -5.19 -7.38
C ARG A 94 9.24 -4.22 -8.35
N GLY A 95 8.20 -3.54 -7.91
CA GLY A 95 7.51 -2.56 -8.71
C GLY A 95 8.28 -1.26 -8.91
N GLY A 96 9.46 -1.13 -8.30
CA GLY A 96 10.28 0.06 -8.46
C GLY A 96 9.78 1.27 -7.69
N GLY A 97 8.87 1.04 -6.74
CA GLY A 97 8.33 2.13 -5.95
C GLY A 97 9.28 2.65 -4.89
#